data_b2ad360d7bae0f9331ffa8e76a914b85
#
_entry.id   b2ad360d7bae0f9331ffa8e76a914b85
#
_cell.length_a   1.000
_cell.length_b   1.000
_cell.length_c   1.000
_cell.angle_alpha   90.00
_cell.angle_beta   90.00
_cell.angle_gamma   90.00
#
_symmetry.space_group_name_H-M   'P 1'
#
loop_
_entity.id
_entity.type
_entity.pdbx_description
1 polymer ?
#
loop_
_entity_poly.entity_id
_entity_poly.type
_entity_poly.pdbx_seq_one_letter_code
_entity_poly.pdbx_strand_id
1 'polypeptide(L)'
;MDEISELWDDLKFEVGSIGNELLPKDRQEVYIGMGDRNADVLFVGNDPKLYLAEDYKVEPQSSGAFLIRLLDVVEYLPETYYITTLSKREIKIKNFNEEERKKLIDLLFMQILLISPKIVVFLGKEVAQLIENKEIDFDNERGQFKKWRGDVETYLTYDVETVIKARNDSGKKAAIALNFLNDMKNVKERLNHYE
;
A
#
# COMPACT_ATOMS: atom_id res chain seq x y z
N MET A 1 -14.03 2.81 25.08
CA MET A 1 -13.29 2.51 23.84
C MET A 1 -12.03 3.34 23.90
N ASP A 2 -10.92 2.84 23.41
CA ASP A 2 -9.67 3.57 23.38
C ASP A 2 -9.76 4.64 22.26
N GLU A 3 -9.27 5.86 22.52
CA GLU A 3 -9.29 6.99 21.57
C GLU A 3 -8.74 6.60 20.17
N ILE A 4 -7.71 5.74 20.14
CA ILE A 4 -7.12 5.25 18.89
C ILE A 4 -8.13 4.36 18.12
N SER A 5 -8.86 3.51 18.81
CA SER A 5 -9.91 2.68 18.18
C SER A 5 -11.02 3.52 17.59
N GLU A 6 -11.43 4.59 18.25
CA GLU A 6 -12.44 5.54 17.74
C GLU A 6 -11.95 6.21 16.45
N LEU A 7 -10.68 6.64 16.39
CA LEU A 7 -10.10 7.23 15.18
C LEU A 7 -10.05 6.25 13.98
N TRP A 8 -9.82 4.95 14.23
CA TRP A 8 -9.89 3.93 13.18
C TRP A 8 -11.33 3.72 12.68
N ASP A 9 -12.31 3.76 13.57
CA ASP A 9 -13.73 3.65 13.21
C ASP A 9 -14.20 4.88 12.43
N ASP A 10 -13.78 6.08 12.84
CA ASP A 10 -14.03 7.34 12.11
C ASP A 10 -13.41 7.30 10.71
N LEU A 11 -12.16 6.85 10.59
CA LEU A 11 -11.51 6.68 9.30
C LEU A 11 -12.31 5.75 8.39
N LYS A 12 -12.77 4.61 8.90
CA LYS A 12 -13.58 3.64 8.15
C LYS A 12 -14.92 4.24 7.72
N PHE A 13 -15.57 4.99 8.61
CA PHE A 13 -16.84 5.66 8.33
C PHE A 13 -16.67 6.72 7.22
N GLU A 14 -15.64 7.58 7.32
CA GLU A 14 -15.38 8.63 6.34
C GLU A 14 -15.08 8.02 4.94
N VAL A 15 -14.25 6.99 4.86
CA VAL A 15 -14.02 6.26 3.59
C VAL A 15 -15.34 5.68 3.05
N GLY A 16 -16.19 5.14 3.92
CA GLY A 16 -17.49 4.57 3.56
C GLY A 16 -18.48 5.59 2.97
N SER A 17 -18.28 6.88 3.22
CA SER A 17 -19.12 7.95 2.66
C SER A 17 -18.74 8.34 1.22
N ILE A 18 -17.57 7.87 0.72
CA ILE A 18 -17.01 8.30 -0.56
C ILE A 18 -17.27 7.26 -1.65
N GLY A 19 -17.80 7.68 -2.80
CA GLY A 19 -17.92 6.88 -4.03
C GLY A 19 -18.89 5.70 -3.96
N ASN A 20 -19.90 5.76 -3.09
CA ASN A 20 -20.93 4.71 -3.00
C ASN A 20 -21.72 4.53 -4.31
N GLU A 21 -21.91 5.59 -5.07
CA GLU A 21 -22.56 5.58 -6.37
C GLU A 21 -21.76 4.85 -7.46
N LEU A 22 -20.45 4.68 -7.25
CA LEU A 22 -19.55 3.99 -8.17
C LEU A 22 -19.57 2.47 -8.01
N LEU A 23 -20.19 1.97 -6.94
CA LEU A 23 -20.17 0.56 -6.58
C LEU A 23 -21.59 0.01 -6.42
N PRO A 24 -21.86 -1.24 -6.87
CA PRO A 24 -23.08 -1.96 -6.53
C PRO A 24 -23.25 -2.04 -5.00
N LYS A 25 -24.50 -2.07 -4.51
CA LYS A 25 -24.81 -2.07 -3.08
C LYS A 25 -24.16 -3.21 -2.29
N ASP A 26 -23.99 -4.36 -2.91
CA ASP A 26 -23.37 -5.55 -2.35
C ASP A 26 -21.83 -5.50 -2.38
N ARG A 27 -21.22 -4.43 -2.94
CA ARG A 27 -19.77 -4.21 -3.08
C ARG A 27 -19.31 -2.87 -2.50
N GLN A 28 -20.11 -2.28 -1.61
CA GLN A 28 -19.81 -1.00 -0.98
C GLN A 28 -18.98 -1.14 0.31
N GLU A 29 -18.49 -2.34 0.61
CA GLU A 29 -17.66 -2.58 1.77
C GLU A 29 -16.37 -1.77 1.74
N VAL A 30 -15.93 -1.33 2.92
CA VAL A 30 -14.71 -0.56 3.12
C VAL A 30 -13.62 -1.50 3.62
N TYR A 31 -12.50 -1.51 2.92
CA TYR A 31 -11.32 -2.29 3.26
C TYR A 31 -10.19 -1.34 3.68
N ILE A 32 -10.13 -0.99 4.97
CA ILE A 32 -9.15 -0.02 5.50
C ILE A 32 -7.72 -0.48 5.28
N GLY A 33 -7.48 -1.79 5.42
CA GLY A 33 -6.18 -2.39 5.21
C GLY A 33 -6.03 -3.70 5.97
N MET A 34 -4.86 -4.27 5.92
CA MET A 34 -4.54 -5.58 6.47
C MET A 34 -3.15 -5.56 7.09
N GLY A 35 -3.02 -6.09 8.30
CA GLY A 35 -1.74 -6.18 9.01
C GLY A 35 -1.80 -5.61 10.42
N ASP A 36 -0.65 -5.38 11.04
CA ASP A 36 -0.55 -4.82 12.38
C ASP A 36 -0.68 -3.29 12.34
N ARG A 37 -1.55 -2.74 13.17
CA ARG A 37 -1.79 -1.28 13.26
C ARG A 37 -0.62 -0.51 13.88
N ASN A 38 0.37 -1.20 14.44
CA ASN A 38 1.61 -0.63 14.96
C ASN A 38 2.82 -1.01 14.10
N ALA A 39 2.60 -1.36 12.84
CA ALA A 39 3.62 -1.84 11.94
C ALA A 39 4.69 -0.79 11.63
N ASP A 40 5.94 -1.22 11.54
CA ASP A 40 7.07 -0.36 11.15
C ASP A 40 7.08 -0.04 9.64
N VAL A 41 6.46 -0.89 8.81
CA VAL A 41 6.35 -0.70 7.36
C VAL A 41 4.90 -0.62 6.92
N LEU A 42 4.57 0.42 6.17
CA LEU A 42 3.29 0.57 5.50
C LEU A 42 3.46 0.42 3.98
N PHE A 43 2.86 -0.62 3.42
CA PHE A 43 2.74 -0.78 1.97
C PHE A 43 1.47 -0.10 1.47
N VAL A 44 1.59 0.81 0.51
CA VAL A 44 0.47 1.52 -0.10
C VAL A 44 0.39 1.18 -1.57
N GLY A 45 -0.72 0.59 -2.01
CA GLY A 45 -0.98 0.25 -3.41
C GLY A 45 -2.22 0.91 -3.98
N ASN A 46 -2.49 0.62 -5.25
CA ASN A 46 -3.70 1.07 -5.96
C ASN A 46 -4.51 -0.10 -6.55
N ASP A 47 -4.12 -1.34 -6.23
CA ASP A 47 -4.83 -2.54 -6.65
C ASP A 47 -5.78 -3.01 -5.56
N PRO A 48 -7.12 -3.01 -5.81
CA PRO A 48 -8.10 -3.47 -4.83
C PRO A 48 -7.94 -4.93 -4.41
N LYS A 49 -7.15 -5.72 -5.14
CA LYS A 49 -6.90 -7.14 -4.85
C LYS A 49 -5.71 -7.39 -3.92
N LEU A 50 -5.15 -6.35 -3.31
CA LEU A 50 -4.07 -6.50 -2.33
C LEU A 50 -4.55 -7.16 -1.03
N TYR A 51 -5.83 -7.04 -0.70
CA TYR A 51 -6.45 -7.69 0.46
C TYR A 51 -7.99 -7.72 0.32
N LEU A 52 -8.65 -8.63 1.07
CA LEU A 52 -10.12 -8.72 1.12
C LEU A 52 -10.69 -8.34 2.50
N ALA A 53 -9.88 -8.43 3.55
CA ALA A 53 -10.28 -8.15 4.92
C ALA A 53 -9.06 -7.85 5.80
N GLU A 54 -9.32 -7.40 7.04
CA GLU A 54 -8.26 -6.96 7.97
C GLU A 54 -7.41 -8.13 8.53
N ASP A 55 -7.84 -9.38 8.37
CA ASP A 55 -7.25 -10.58 8.95
C ASP A 55 -6.38 -11.40 7.97
N TYR A 56 -5.60 -10.73 7.14
CA TYR A 56 -4.72 -11.34 6.12
C TYR A 56 -5.45 -12.19 5.07
N LYS A 57 -6.74 -11.94 4.87
CA LYS A 57 -7.49 -12.57 3.80
C LYS A 57 -7.18 -11.94 2.46
N VAL A 58 -6.78 -12.79 1.53
CA VAL A 58 -6.50 -12.43 0.14
C VAL A 58 -7.17 -13.41 -0.80
N GLU A 59 -7.53 -12.92 -1.98
CA GLU A 59 -8.04 -13.78 -3.05
C GLU A 59 -6.90 -14.68 -3.57
N PRO A 60 -7.11 -16.00 -3.74
CA PRO A 60 -6.10 -16.87 -4.32
C PRO A 60 -5.63 -16.36 -5.68
N GLN A 61 -4.31 -16.40 -5.92
CA GLN A 61 -3.66 -15.92 -7.15
C GLN A 61 -3.78 -14.41 -7.40
N SER A 62 -4.29 -13.62 -6.43
CA SER A 62 -4.33 -12.16 -6.50
C SER A 62 -2.95 -11.53 -6.28
N SER A 63 -2.87 -10.22 -6.51
CA SER A 63 -1.70 -9.40 -6.15
C SER A 63 -1.40 -9.47 -4.66
N GLY A 64 -2.42 -9.52 -3.80
CA GLY A 64 -2.26 -9.70 -2.36
C GLY A 64 -1.64 -11.04 -1.99
N ALA A 65 -2.13 -12.14 -2.58
CA ALA A 65 -1.55 -13.46 -2.35
C ALA A 65 -0.08 -13.54 -2.82
N PHE A 66 0.25 -12.86 -3.91
CA PHE A 66 1.63 -12.75 -4.37
C PHE A 66 2.50 -11.95 -3.42
N LEU A 67 2.04 -10.76 -3.00
CA LEU A 67 2.79 -9.88 -2.10
C LEU A 67 3.05 -10.56 -0.75
N ILE A 68 2.03 -11.13 -0.10
CA ILE A 68 2.18 -11.82 1.19
C ILE A 68 3.18 -12.96 1.08
N ARG A 69 3.07 -13.79 0.02
CA ARG A 69 4.04 -14.89 -0.19
C ARG A 69 5.47 -14.36 -0.38
N LEU A 70 5.64 -13.23 -1.04
CA LEU A 70 6.96 -12.62 -1.22
C LEU A 70 7.51 -12.07 0.09
N LEU A 71 6.67 -11.40 0.89
CA LEU A 71 7.05 -10.91 2.21
C LEU A 71 7.47 -12.06 3.14
N ASP A 72 6.73 -13.19 3.08
CA ASP A 72 7.07 -14.42 3.81
C ASP A 72 8.43 -15.01 3.35
N VAL A 73 8.69 -15.07 2.03
CA VAL A 73 9.98 -15.50 1.47
C VAL A 73 11.14 -14.60 1.90
N VAL A 74 10.90 -13.30 2.06
CA VAL A 74 11.88 -12.33 2.59
C VAL A 74 11.91 -12.32 4.12
N GLU A 75 11.08 -13.17 4.77
CA GLU A 75 11.00 -13.33 6.23
C GLU A 75 10.53 -12.08 6.97
N TYR A 76 9.58 -11.31 6.38
CA TYR A 76 8.84 -10.32 7.16
C TYR A 76 7.94 -11.01 8.17
N LEU A 77 7.95 -10.54 9.41
CA LEU A 77 7.00 -10.99 10.41
C LEU A 77 5.66 -10.27 10.22
N PRO A 78 4.50 -10.93 10.40
CA PRO A 78 3.18 -10.31 10.21
C PRO A 78 2.96 -9.03 11.01
N GLU A 79 3.54 -8.93 12.19
CA GLU A 79 3.47 -7.76 13.08
C GLU A 79 4.32 -6.57 12.60
N THR A 80 5.18 -6.75 11.58
CA THR A 80 6.09 -5.69 11.13
C THR A 80 5.54 -4.86 9.98
N TYR A 81 4.43 -5.28 9.35
CA TYR A 81 3.90 -4.59 8.19
C TYR A 81 2.38 -4.41 8.22
N TYR A 82 1.94 -3.38 7.51
CA TYR A 82 0.54 -3.11 7.19
C TYR A 82 0.41 -2.84 5.69
N ILE A 83 -0.66 -3.34 5.07
CA ILE A 83 -0.95 -3.14 3.64
C ILE A 83 -2.24 -2.36 3.52
N THR A 84 -2.24 -1.28 2.73
CA THR A 84 -3.43 -0.51 2.41
C THR A 84 -3.47 -0.12 0.94
N THR A 85 -4.60 0.39 0.49
CA THR A 85 -4.77 0.94 -0.87
C THR A 85 -5.21 2.40 -0.81
N LEU A 86 -5.02 3.12 -1.91
CA LEU A 86 -5.44 4.52 -2.01
C LEU A 86 -6.95 4.68 -1.85
N SER A 87 -7.74 3.81 -2.47
CA SER A 87 -9.21 3.92 -2.47
C SER A 87 -9.88 3.26 -1.26
N LYS A 88 -9.24 2.24 -0.69
CA LYS A 88 -9.83 1.39 0.37
C LYS A 88 -11.19 0.78 0.00
N ARG A 89 -11.46 0.66 -1.31
CA ARG A 89 -12.67 0.14 -1.92
C ARG A 89 -12.30 -0.85 -3.05
N GLU A 90 -13.26 -1.60 -3.57
CA GLU A 90 -13.05 -2.56 -4.66
C GLU A 90 -12.78 -1.94 -6.04
N ILE A 91 -12.47 -0.65 -6.11
CA ILE A 91 -12.13 0.07 -7.35
C ILE A 91 -10.85 0.89 -7.18
N LYS A 92 -10.13 1.11 -8.29
CA LYS A 92 -8.93 1.95 -8.29
C LYS A 92 -9.28 3.43 -8.12
N ILE A 93 -8.38 4.19 -7.49
CA ILE A 93 -8.60 5.61 -7.16
C ILE A 93 -8.93 6.48 -8.39
N LYS A 94 -8.45 6.13 -9.57
CA LYS A 94 -8.73 6.86 -10.82
C LYS A 94 -10.22 6.93 -11.19
N ASN A 95 -11.06 6.03 -10.66
CA ASN A 95 -12.50 6.01 -10.93
C ASN A 95 -13.28 7.06 -10.12
N PHE A 96 -12.67 7.63 -9.09
CA PHE A 96 -13.25 8.70 -8.28
C PHE A 96 -13.01 10.06 -8.92
N ASN A 97 -13.88 11.04 -8.65
CA ASN A 97 -13.66 12.40 -9.06
C ASN A 97 -12.49 13.05 -8.28
N GLU A 98 -12.11 14.28 -8.67
CA GLU A 98 -10.93 14.95 -8.09
C GLU A 98 -11.10 15.27 -6.60
N GLU A 99 -12.29 15.70 -6.17
CA GLU A 99 -12.57 16.02 -4.78
C GLU A 99 -12.53 14.74 -3.91
N GLU A 100 -13.13 13.65 -4.37
CA GLU A 100 -13.11 12.36 -3.70
C GLU A 100 -11.69 11.78 -3.60
N ARG A 101 -10.91 11.87 -4.69
CA ARG A 101 -9.50 11.46 -4.67
C ARG A 101 -8.70 12.23 -3.62
N LYS A 102 -8.90 13.54 -3.54
CA LYS A 102 -8.24 14.37 -2.53
C LYS A 102 -8.62 13.92 -1.12
N LYS A 103 -9.91 13.73 -0.85
CA LYS A 103 -10.37 13.22 0.46
C LYS A 103 -9.77 11.86 0.80
N LEU A 104 -9.71 10.93 -0.15
CA LEU A 104 -9.11 9.61 0.06
C LEU A 104 -7.60 9.69 0.38
N ILE A 105 -6.89 10.62 -0.24
CA ILE A 105 -5.47 10.87 0.08
C ILE A 105 -5.33 11.51 1.47
N ASP A 106 -6.18 12.47 1.85
CA ASP A 106 -6.17 13.05 3.18
C ASP A 106 -6.46 11.99 4.28
N LEU A 107 -7.41 11.08 4.02
CA LEU A 107 -7.70 9.94 4.90
C LEU A 107 -6.54 8.93 4.96
N LEU A 108 -5.79 8.74 3.87
CA LEU A 108 -4.56 7.95 3.91
C LEU A 108 -3.50 8.61 4.80
N PHE A 109 -3.36 9.94 4.78
CA PHE A 109 -2.45 10.63 5.69
C PHE A 109 -2.86 10.47 7.16
N MET A 110 -4.15 10.49 7.48
CA MET A 110 -4.63 10.15 8.82
C MET A 110 -4.25 8.73 9.21
N GLN A 111 -4.43 7.76 8.30
CA GLN A 111 -4.04 6.37 8.53
C GLN A 111 -2.52 6.23 8.78
N ILE A 112 -1.70 6.92 8.01
CA ILE A 112 -0.24 6.94 8.20
C ILE A 112 0.12 7.48 9.59
N LEU A 113 -0.55 8.53 10.05
CA LEU A 113 -0.35 9.07 11.40
C LEU A 113 -0.77 8.07 12.49
N LEU A 114 -1.87 7.34 12.29
CA LEU A 114 -2.35 6.34 13.24
C LEU A 114 -1.40 5.14 13.36
N ILE A 115 -0.85 4.66 12.23
CA ILE A 115 0.12 3.56 12.19
C ILE A 115 1.49 4.04 12.68
N SER A 116 1.86 5.28 12.34
CA SER A 116 3.19 5.86 12.64
C SER A 116 4.36 5.00 12.16
N PRO A 117 4.37 4.55 10.88
CA PRO A 117 5.40 3.66 10.38
C PRO A 117 6.75 4.37 10.26
N LYS A 118 7.84 3.62 10.29
CA LYS A 118 9.20 4.10 9.97
C LYS A 118 9.40 4.28 8.47
N ILE A 119 8.80 3.38 7.68
CA ILE A 119 8.93 3.37 6.21
C ILE A 119 7.54 3.23 5.56
N VAL A 120 7.25 4.08 4.58
CA VAL A 120 6.09 3.96 3.68
C VAL A 120 6.59 3.51 2.30
N VAL A 121 6.16 2.34 1.86
CA VAL A 121 6.51 1.77 0.55
C VAL A 121 5.40 2.07 -0.45
N PHE A 122 5.73 2.82 -1.49
CA PHE A 122 4.83 3.10 -2.60
C PHE A 122 4.90 1.97 -3.64
N LEU A 123 3.83 1.20 -3.75
CA LEU A 123 3.69 0.12 -4.74
C LEU A 123 3.20 0.69 -6.07
N GLY A 124 4.13 1.28 -6.84
CA GLY A 124 3.89 1.82 -8.17
C GLY A 124 4.05 3.34 -8.27
N LYS A 125 4.40 3.78 -9.48
CA LYS A 125 4.61 5.20 -9.82
C LYS A 125 3.37 6.06 -9.53
N GLU A 126 2.17 5.57 -9.91
CA GLU A 126 0.90 6.29 -9.73
C GLU A 126 0.64 6.58 -8.25
N VAL A 127 0.95 5.63 -7.37
CA VAL A 127 0.81 5.80 -5.91
C VAL A 127 1.70 6.94 -5.42
N ALA A 128 2.97 6.94 -5.81
CA ALA A 128 3.92 7.98 -5.43
C ALA A 128 3.49 9.37 -5.97
N GLN A 129 3.05 9.45 -7.23
CA GLN A 129 2.59 10.70 -7.84
C GLN A 129 1.41 11.31 -7.09
N LEU A 130 0.43 10.49 -6.71
CA LEU A 130 -0.77 10.96 -6.01
C LEU A 130 -0.47 11.39 -4.57
N ILE A 131 0.37 10.63 -3.85
CA ILE A 131 0.71 10.94 -2.46
C ILE A 131 1.64 12.15 -2.35
N GLU A 132 2.64 12.23 -3.22
CA GLU A 132 3.61 13.34 -3.21
C GLU A 132 3.12 14.56 -3.99
N ASN A 133 2.02 14.43 -4.75
CA ASN A 133 1.43 15.48 -5.61
C ASN A 133 2.46 16.12 -6.55
N LYS A 134 3.27 15.27 -7.21
CA LYS A 134 4.30 15.71 -8.17
C LYS A 134 4.55 14.64 -9.23
N GLU A 135 5.19 15.04 -10.32
CA GLU A 135 5.74 14.09 -11.30
C GLU A 135 6.87 13.26 -10.67
N ILE A 136 6.88 11.97 -10.99
CA ILE A 136 7.85 10.99 -10.48
C ILE A 136 8.71 10.47 -11.64
N ASP A 137 10.01 10.61 -11.53
CA ASP A 137 10.99 9.93 -12.38
C ASP A 137 11.25 8.53 -11.82
N PHE A 138 10.41 7.56 -12.29
CA PHE A 138 10.42 6.21 -11.74
C PHE A 138 11.78 5.51 -11.85
N ASP A 139 12.46 5.68 -12.99
CA ASP A 139 13.73 4.99 -13.25
C ASP A 139 14.84 5.47 -12.31
N ASN A 140 14.83 6.76 -11.98
CA ASN A 140 15.80 7.36 -11.07
C ASN A 140 15.37 7.33 -9.59
N GLU A 141 14.07 7.25 -9.30
CA GLU A 141 13.56 7.34 -7.92
C GLU A 141 13.29 5.97 -7.28
N ARG A 142 13.05 4.92 -8.09
CA ARG A 142 12.84 3.56 -7.59
C ARG A 142 14.07 3.04 -6.83
N GLY A 143 13.80 2.33 -5.75
CA GLY A 143 14.85 1.65 -4.99
C GLY A 143 15.67 2.58 -4.09
N GLN A 144 15.21 3.82 -3.87
CA GLN A 144 15.89 4.79 -3.01
C GLN A 144 15.02 5.15 -1.81
N PHE A 145 15.66 5.22 -0.63
CA PHE A 145 15.04 5.78 0.56
C PHE A 145 15.10 7.30 0.52
N LYS A 146 13.98 7.95 0.82
CA LYS A 146 13.87 9.39 0.88
C LYS A 146 13.22 9.81 2.19
N LYS A 147 13.80 10.77 2.89
CA LYS A 147 13.11 11.43 4.00
C LYS A 147 11.86 12.13 3.49
N TRP A 148 10.76 11.96 4.21
CA TRP A 148 9.47 12.48 3.78
C TRP A 148 8.85 13.44 4.79
N ARG A 149 8.22 12.94 5.84
CA ARG A 149 7.57 13.75 6.88
C ARG A 149 8.07 13.32 8.25
N GLY A 150 8.64 14.26 9.02
CA GLY A 150 9.27 13.91 10.27
C GLY A 150 10.38 12.89 10.08
N ASP A 151 10.32 11.79 10.82
CA ASP A 151 11.31 10.70 10.73
C ASP A 151 10.88 9.56 9.79
N VAL A 152 9.75 9.71 9.09
CA VAL A 152 9.27 8.71 8.13
C VAL A 152 10.09 8.77 6.84
N GLU A 153 10.54 7.62 6.38
CA GLU A 153 11.14 7.45 5.05
C GLU A 153 10.13 6.89 4.05
N THR A 154 10.29 7.24 2.78
CA THR A 154 9.53 6.62 1.68
C THR A 154 10.46 5.77 0.82
N TYR A 155 9.89 4.74 0.20
CA TYR A 155 10.56 3.86 -0.74
C TYR A 155 9.64 3.53 -1.91
N LEU A 156 10.07 3.83 -3.14
CA LEU A 156 9.30 3.58 -4.34
C LEU A 156 9.74 2.29 -5.01
N THR A 157 8.77 1.43 -5.35
CA THR A 157 8.99 0.21 -6.12
C THR A 157 7.91 -0.02 -7.17
N TYR A 158 7.92 -1.15 -7.85
CA TYR A 158 6.90 -1.52 -8.84
C TYR A 158 5.54 -1.80 -8.20
N ASP A 159 4.46 -1.61 -8.94
CA ASP A 159 3.17 -2.16 -8.56
C ASP A 159 3.17 -3.69 -8.74
N VAL A 160 2.40 -4.37 -7.89
CA VAL A 160 2.41 -5.85 -7.81
C VAL A 160 1.86 -6.50 -9.08
N GLU A 161 0.86 -5.88 -9.74
CA GLU A 161 0.32 -6.39 -11.01
C GLU A 161 1.39 -6.42 -12.12
N THR A 162 2.21 -5.36 -12.19
CA THR A 162 3.35 -5.29 -13.14
C THR A 162 4.37 -6.39 -12.85
N VAL A 163 4.68 -6.65 -11.59
CA VAL A 163 5.61 -7.72 -11.19
C VAL A 163 5.09 -9.09 -11.57
N ILE A 164 3.81 -9.37 -11.33
CA ILE A 164 3.18 -10.65 -11.70
C ILE A 164 3.22 -10.86 -13.21
N LYS A 165 2.88 -9.84 -14.00
CA LYS A 165 2.95 -9.89 -15.46
C LYS A 165 4.37 -10.14 -15.94
N ALA A 166 5.35 -9.45 -15.38
CA ALA A 166 6.75 -9.56 -15.75
C ALA A 166 7.36 -10.93 -15.39
N ARG A 167 6.91 -11.58 -14.32
CA ARG A 167 7.37 -12.91 -13.91
C ARG A 167 7.12 -13.97 -14.97
N ASN A 168 6.03 -13.83 -15.72
CA ASN A 168 5.64 -14.80 -16.75
C ASN A 168 6.36 -14.58 -18.10
N ASP A 169 7.10 -13.48 -18.22
CA ASP A 169 7.86 -13.13 -19.42
C ASP A 169 9.33 -13.53 -19.27
N SER A 170 9.91 -14.09 -20.32
CA SER A 170 11.35 -14.34 -20.41
C SER A 170 12.09 -13.09 -20.92
N GLY A 171 13.32 -12.83 -20.43
CA GLY A 171 14.18 -11.74 -20.90
C GLY A 171 14.16 -10.50 -20.01
N LYS A 172 14.19 -9.27 -20.60
CA LYS A 172 14.33 -7.99 -19.85
C LYS A 172 13.26 -7.78 -18.77
N LYS A 173 12.07 -8.33 -18.95
CA LYS A 173 11.00 -8.22 -17.97
C LYS A 173 11.21 -9.10 -16.74
N ALA A 174 11.98 -10.19 -16.84
CA ALA A 174 12.35 -10.99 -15.66
C ALA A 174 13.14 -10.17 -14.61
N ALA A 175 13.87 -9.15 -15.05
CA ALA A 175 14.59 -8.24 -14.15
C ALA A 175 13.65 -7.47 -13.20
N ILE A 176 12.41 -7.16 -13.62
CA ILE A 176 11.42 -6.45 -12.79
C ILE A 176 11.08 -7.26 -11.54
N ALA A 177 10.83 -8.56 -11.70
CA ALA A 177 10.51 -9.43 -10.56
C ALA A 177 11.71 -9.56 -9.59
N LEU A 178 12.92 -9.69 -10.13
CA LEU A 178 14.14 -9.74 -9.33
C LEU A 178 14.38 -8.40 -8.59
N ASN A 179 14.20 -7.29 -9.29
CA ASN A 179 14.33 -5.95 -8.69
C ASN A 179 13.31 -5.76 -7.57
N PHE A 180 12.05 -6.17 -7.77
CA PHE A 180 11.02 -6.09 -6.73
C PHE A 180 11.37 -6.93 -5.49
N LEU A 181 11.89 -8.15 -5.69
CA LEU A 181 12.40 -8.97 -4.59
C LEU A 181 13.53 -8.27 -3.83
N ASN A 182 14.48 -7.67 -4.55
CA ASN A 182 15.59 -6.94 -3.95
C ASN A 182 15.08 -5.67 -3.21
N ASP A 183 14.08 -4.98 -3.77
CA ASP A 183 13.46 -3.83 -3.11
C ASP A 183 12.86 -4.23 -1.75
N MET A 184 12.15 -5.37 -1.68
CA MET A 184 11.60 -5.88 -0.41
C MET A 184 12.70 -6.23 0.59
N LYS A 185 13.81 -6.83 0.14
CA LYS A 185 14.98 -7.10 1.00
C LYS A 185 15.61 -5.81 1.53
N ASN A 186 15.81 -4.81 0.66
CA ASN A 186 16.38 -3.53 1.04
C ASN A 186 15.54 -2.82 2.12
N VAL A 187 14.21 -2.83 1.96
CA VAL A 187 13.29 -2.26 2.96
C VAL A 187 13.41 -3.00 4.29
N LYS A 188 13.45 -4.34 4.28
CA LYS A 188 13.65 -5.13 5.50
C LYS A 188 14.99 -4.85 6.16
N GLU A 189 16.08 -4.83 5.40
CA GLU A 189 17.41 -4.50 5.92
C GLU A 189 17.47 -3.11 6.53
N ARG A 190 16.76 -2.14 5.90
CA ARG A 190 16.66 -0.77 6.43
C ARG A 190 16.02 -0.72 7.80
N LEU A 191 15.01 -1.57 8.06
CA LEU A 191 14.36 -1.64 9.38
C LEU A 191 15.32 -2.01 10.50
N ASN A 192 16.27 -2.90 10.23
CA ASN A 192 17.28 -3.31 11.22
C ASN A 192 18.19 -2.14 11.68
N HIS A 193 18.20 -1.02 10.95
CA HIS A 193 18.95 0.18 11.35
C HIS A 193 18.16 1.12 12.28
N TYR A 194 16.88 0.85 12.51
CA TYR A 194 16.06 1.59 13.48
C TYR A 194 15.99 0.90 14.85
N GLU A 195 16.47 -0.34 14.94
CA GLU A 195 16.65 -1.08 16.20
C GLU A 195 17.97 -0.66 16.87
#